data_242a42808ed2cdf36fcf10ef77970669
#
_entry.id   242a42808ed2cdf36fcf10ef77970669
#
_cell.length_a   1.000
_cell.length_b   1.000
_cell.length_c   1.000
_cell.angle_alpha   90.00
_cell.angle_beta   90.00
_cell.angle_gamma   90.00
#
_symmetry.space_group_name_H-M   'P 1'
#
loop_
_entity.id
_entity.type
_entity.pdbx_description
1 polymer ?
#
loop_
_entity_poly.entity_id
_entity_poly.type
_entity_poly.pdbx_seq_one_letter_code
_entity_poly.pdbx_strand_id
1 'polypeptide(L)'
;MSQKVYSYQNISLENLEGEVWEDVPGLDGYFLISNFGRIKRQQYDLQHPNGFVYMLPEKIIKPKIGKAANKYKNDFTYYVMGKVVVEGKTFAFSVSRMVYYCFIEPFDLKDKSIVILFKDTDNLNIHPSNLILADLGQKRQRVAERERFKSPLLDFLEEKRATIRKSILQSVRKQVTQFTLIGEKIRIYESASEASKDYRCIS
;
A
#
# COMPACT_ATOMS: atom_id res chain seq x y z
N MET A 1 22.13 18.83 12.15
CA MET A 1 21.67 18.12 10.96
C MET A 1 20.56 18.93 10.33
N SER A 2 20.71 19.40 9.08
CA SER A 2 19.67 20.16 8.41
C SER A 2 18.47 19.22 8.14
N GLN A 3 17.30 19.61 8.59
CA GLN A 3 16.08 18.85 8.36
C GLN A 3 15.75 18.91 6.86
N LYS A 4 15.66 17.75 6.19
CA LYS A 4 15.26 17.66 4.79
C LYS A 4 13.85 18.24 4.64
N VAL A 5 13.70 19.25 3.80
CA VAL A 5 12.41 19.89 3.49
C VAL A 5 11.88 19.29 2.19
N TYR A 6 10.62 18.87 2.19
CA TYR A 6 9.95 18.29 1.03
C TYR A 6 8.97 19.29 0.42
N SER A 7 8.81 19.25 -0.89
CA SER A 7 7.97 20.20 -1.64
C SER A 7 6.52 20.30 -1.12
N TYR A 8 5.91 19.19 -0.70
CA TYR A 8 4.55 19.18 -0.14
C TYR A 8 4.41 19.90 1.22
N GLN A 9 5.51 20.31 1.84
CA GLN A 9 5.49 21.11 3.08
C GLN A 9 5.37 22.61 2.80
N ASN A 10 5.61 23.02 1.54
CA ASN A 10 5.40 24.41 1.10
C ASN A 10 3.90 24.71 1.02
N ILE A 11 3.46 25.73 1.77
CA ILE A 11 2.06 26.16 1.86
C ILE A 11 1.76 27.43 1.05
N SER A 12 2.71 27.96 0.27
CA SER A 12 2.47 29.08 -0.64
C SER A 12 1.46 28.68 -1.72
N LEU A 13 0.61 29.60 -2.14
CA LEU A 13 -0.28 29.40 -3.31
C LEU A 13 0.48 29.45 -4.64
N GLU A 14 1.67 30.01 -4.65
CA GLU A 14 2.52 30.05 -5.84
C GLU A 14 2.90 28.63 -6.28
N ASN A 15 2.86 28.40 -7.57
CA ASN A 15 3.31 27.14 -8.14
C ASN A 15 4.83 27.02 -8.01
N LEU A 16 5.28 25.79 -7.69
CA LEU A 16 6.69 25.47 -7.75
C LEU A 16 7.10 25.24 -9.20
N GLU A 17 8.38 25.40 -9.49
CA GLU A 17 8.91 25.10 -10.81
C GLU A 17 8.64 23.65 -11.22
N GLY A 18 8.01 23.45 -12.38
CA GLY A 18 7.59 22.13 -12.87
C GLY A 18 6.39 21.50 -12.13
N GLU A 19 5.67 22.28 -11.32
CA GLU A 19 4.48 21.79 -10.62
C GLU A 19 3.26 21.72 -11.57
N VAL A 20 2.63 20.55 -11.57
CA VAL A 20 1.40 20.24 -12.30
C VAL A 20 0.33 19.80 -11.31
N TRP A 21 -0.92 20.18 -11.56
CA TRP A 21 -2.06 19.92 -10.69
C TRP A 21 -3.12 19.09 -11.39
N GLU A 22 -3.69 18.11 -10.68
CA GLU A 22 -4.80 17.27 -11.12
C GLU A 22 -5.86 17.21 -10.03
N ASP A 23 -7.11 16.95 -10.41
CA ASP A 23 -8.20 16.75 -9.46
C ASP A 23 -7.95 15.53 -8.58
N VAL A 24 -8.25 15.66 -7.28
CA VAL A 24 -8.22 14.51 -6.38
C VAL A 24 -9.41 13.60 -6.69
N PRO A 25 -9.21 12.35 -7.12
CA PRO A 25 -10.29 11.44 -7.48
C PRO A 25 -11.38 11.33 -6.40
N GLY A 26 -12.62 11.58 -6.80
CA GLY A 26 -13.78 11.61 -5.89
C GLY A 26 -13.93 12.89 -5.08
N LEU A 27 -13.11 13.92 -5.34
CA LEU A 27 -13.21 15.26 -4.76
C LEU A 27 -13.08 16.33 -5.86
N ASP A 28 -13.51 15.98 -7.07
CA ASP A 28 -13.39 16.79 -8.26
C ASP A 28 -14.05 18.17 -8.04
N GLY A 29 -13.35 19.23 -8.45
CA GLY A 29 -13.80 20.61 -8.26
C GLY A 29 -13.59 21.18 -6.85
N TYR A 30 -13.24 20.38 -5.85
CA TYR A 30 -12.98 20.85 -4.49
C TYR A 30 -11.49 20.85 -4.14
N PHE A 31 -10.77 19.83 -4.57
CA PHE A 31 -9.35 19.66 -4.21
C PHE A 31 -8.52 19.18 -5.39
N LEU A 32 -7.36 19.81 -5.53
CA LEU A 32 -6.31 19.40 -6.46
C LEU A 32 -5.15 18.77 -5.69
N ILE A 33 -4.44 17.87 -6.35
CA ILE A 33 -3.16 17.34 -5.90
C ILE A 33 -2.09 17.69 -6.93
N SER A 34 -0.88 18.03 -6.48
CA SER A 34 0.24 18.26 -7.39
C SER A 34 1.14 17.02 -7.51
N ASN A 35 1.92 16.99 -8.59
CA ASN A 35 2.98 15.99 -8.78
C ASN A 35 4.03 16.01 -7.66
N PHE A 36 4.12 17.07 -6.88
CA PHE A 36 4.97 17.17 -5.68
C PHE A 36 4.26 16.78 -4.38
N GLY A 37 3.00 16.33 -4.46
CA GLY A 37 2.21 15.90 -3.30
C GLY A 37 1.62 17.05 -2.47
N ARG A 38 1.60 18.29 -2.99
CA ARG A 38 0.87 19.39 -2.39
C ARG A 38 -0.64 19.20 -2.63
N ILE A 39 -1.46 19.59 -1.67
CA ILE A 39 -2.92 19.51 -1.75
C ILE A 39 -3.46 20.93 -1.74
N LYS A 40 -4.24 21.28 -2.75
CA LYS A 40 -4.83 22.59 -2.89
C LYS A 40 -6.35 22.49 -2.82
N ARG A 41 -6.97 23.19 -1.87
CA ARG A 41 -8.42 23.44 -1.91
C ARG A 41 -8.68 24.52 -2.93
N GLN A 42 -9.58 24.25 -3.85
CA GLN A 42 -10.11 25.26 -4.75
C GLN A 42 -11.08 26.17 -4.02
N GLN A 43 -11.32 27.35 -4.55
CA GLN A 43 -12.37 28.23 -4.06
C GLN A 43 -13.73 27.60 -4.36
N TYR A 44 -14.59 27.49 -3.35
CA TYR A 44 -15.97 27.04 -3.54
C TYR A 44 -16.89 27.65 -2.48
N ASP A 45 -18.18 27.66 -2.79
CA ASP A 45 -19.23 28.18 -1.91
C ASP A 45 -19.74 27.04 -1.01
N LEU A 46 -19.64 27.26 0.30
CA LEU A 46 -20.18 26.36 1.31
C LEU A 46 -21.54 26.86 1.79
N GLN A 47 -22.58 26.06 1.59
CA GLN A 47 -23.90 26.34 2.14
C GLN A 47 -23.97 25.89 3.61
N HIS A 48 -24.27 26.85 4.49
CA HIS A 48 -24.48 26.54 5.90
C HIS A 48 -25.94 26.14 6.13
N PRO A 49 -26.28 25.24 7.08
CA PRO A 49 -27.64 24.84 7.39
C PRO A 49 -28.61 26.01 7.70
N ASN A 50 -28.08 27.16 8.14
CA ASN A 50 -28.84 28.36 8.44
C ASN A 50 -29.18 29.23 7.17
N GLY A 51 -28.86 28.71 5.95
CA GLY A 51 -29.10 29.41 4.70
C GLY A 51 -28.01 30.42 4.26
N PHE A 52 -26.98 30.63 5.10
CA PHE A 52 -25.85 31.48 4.70
C PHE A 52 -24.92 30.73 3.75
N VAL A 53 -24.38 31.45 2.77
CA VAL A 53 -23.37 30.98 1.84
C VAL A 53 -22.03 31.61 2.22
N TYR A 54 -21.02 30.75 2.47
CA TYR A 54 -19.65 31.20 2.73
C TYR A 54 -18.75 30.80 1.57
N MET A 55 -18.11 31.80 0.97
CA MET A 55 -17.03 31.53 0.01
C MET A 55 -15.78 31.05 0.78
N LEU A 56 -15.37 29.82 0.56
CA LEU A 56 -14.12 29.28 1.06
C LEU A 56 -13.01 29.60 0.06
N PRO A 57 -11.99 30.40 0.43
CA PRO A 57 -10.93 30.79 -0.50
C PRO A 57 -10.03 29.61 -0.85
N GLU A 58 -9.32 29.73 -1.96
CA GLU A 58 -8.24 28.83 -2.33
C GLU A 58 -7.19 28.73 -1.20
N LYS A 59 -6.70 27.55 -0.94
CA LYS A 59 -5.73 27.30 0.13
C LYS A 59 -4.93 26.04 -0.09
N ILE A 60 -3.63 26.09 0.20
CA ILE A 60 -2.81 24.87 0.31
C ILE A 60 -3.06 24.20 1.67
N ILE A 61 -3.40 22.93 1.62
CA ILE A 61 -3.64 22.11 2.80
C ILE A 61 -2.36 21.33 3.11
N LYS A 62 -1.79 21.57 4.29
CA LYS A 62 -0.60 20.86 4.73
C LYS A 62 -0.92 19.39 5.01
N PRO A 63 -0.30 18.42 4.31
CA PRO A 63 -0.51 17.00 4.61
C PRO A 63 0.05 16.65 5.99
N LYS A 64 -0.52 15.60 6.58
CA LYS A 64 -0.04 15.08 7.87
C LYS A 64 1.04 14.02 7.64
N ILE A 65 2.18 14.17 8.28
CA ILE A 65 3.19 13.11 8.36
C ILE A 65 2.82 12.19 9.52
N GLY A 66 2.50 10.94 9.21
CA GLY A 66 2.27 9.88 10.17
C GLY A 66 3.52 9.01 10.34
N LYS A 67 3.57 8.26 11.44
CA LYS A 67 4.61 7.29 11.72
C LYS A 67 4.02 5.97 12.20
N ALA A 68 4.56 4.86 11.70
CA ALA A 68 4.25 3.51 12.13
C ALA A 68 5.49 2.89 12.78
N ALA A 69 5.37 2.44 14.03
CA ALA A 69 6.48 1.84 14.75
C ALA A 69 6.82 0.44 14.18
N ASN A 70 8.09 0.17 13.99
CA ASN A 70 8.62 -1.17 13.76
C ASN A 70 9.24 -1.67 15.08
N LYS A 71 8.52 -2.54 15.75
CA LYS A 71 8.96 -3.08 17.05
C LYS A 71 10.23 -3.92 16.96
N TYR A 72 10.51 -4.53 15.80
CA TYR A 72 11.68 -5.40 15.61
C TYR A 72 12.98 -4.59 15.50
N LYS A 73 12.97 -3.51 14.71
CA LYS A 73 14.15 -2.62 14.55
C LYS A 73 14.15 -1.46 15.54
N ASN A 74 13.09 -1.31 16.34
CA ASN A 74 12.89 -0.17 17.25
C ASN A 74 13.00 1.17 16.52
N ASP A 75 12.44 1.25 15.30
CA ASP A 75 12.44 2.42 14.45
C ASP A 75 11.03 2.76 13.95
N PHE A 76 10.91 3.75 13.08
CA PHE A 76 9.65 4.18 12.51
C PHE A 76 9.67 4.15 10.99
N THR A 77 8.53 3.79 10.40
CA THR A 77 8.23 4.05 9.00
C THR A 77 7.33 5.27 8.92
N TYR A 78 7.75 6.28 8.17
CA TYR A 78 6.94 7.49 7.97
C TYR A 78 6.07 7.36 6.74
N TYR A 79 4.96 8.09 6.70
CA TYR A 79 4.05 8.18 5.56
C TYR A 79 3.34 9.52 5.53
N VAL A 80 2.87 9.93 4.36
CA VAL A 80 2.19 11.21 4.16
C VAL A 80 0.72 11.00 3.83
N MET A 81 -0.15 11.63 4.63
CA MET A 81 -1.60 11.53 4.53
C MET A 81 -2.21 12.88 4.22
N GLY A 82 -3.06 12.93 3.19
CA GLY A 82 -4.00 14.00 2.98
C GLY A 82 -5.23 13.80 3.87
N LYS A 83 -5.69 14.86 4.51
CA LYS A 83 -6.95 14.90 5.25
C LYS A 83 -7.67 16.19 4.90
N VAL A 84 -8.81 16.07 4.27
CA VAL A 84 -9.63 17.21 3.80
C VAL A 84 -11.08 17.02 4.24
N VAL A 85 -11.83 18.12 4.26
CA VAL A 85 -13.25 18.13 4.61
C VAL A 85 -14.02 18.78 3.49
N VAL A 86 -15.06 18.11 3.00
CA VAL A 86 -16.02 18.61 2.02
C VAL A 86 -17.41 18.39 2.59
N GLU A 87 -18.23 19.43 2.65
CA GLU A 87 -19.62 19.35 3.14
C GLU A 87 -19.78 18.60 4.48
N GLY A 88 -18.88 18.86 5.42
CA GLY A 88 -18.87 18.21 6.74
C GLY A 88 -18.35 16.78 6.75
N LYS A 89 -18.06 16.16 5.61
CA LYS A 89 -17.48 14.82 5.51
C LYS A 89 -15.96 14.89 5.45
N THR A 90 -15.30 14.05 6.24
CA THR A 90 -13.83 13.94 6.24
C THR A 90 -13.36 12.87 5.27
N PHE A 91 -12.44 13.25 4.38
CA PHE A 91 -11.76 12.37 3.45
C PHE A 91 -10.29 12.26 3.84
N ALA A 92 -9.79 11.04 3.96
CA ALA A 92 -8.38 10.76 4.26
C ALA A 92 -7.81 9.81 3.21
N PHE A 93 -6.65 10.16 2.66
CA PHE A 93 -6.00 9.39 1.60
C PHE A 93 -4.48 9.42 1.72
N SER A 94 -3.82 8.41 1.16
CA SER A 94 -2.36 8.40 1.01
C SER A 94 -1.95 9.32 -0.12
N VAL A 95 -1.10 10.31 0.17
CA VAL A 95 -0.63 11.27 -0.83
C VAL A 95 0.17 10.56 -1.93
N SER A 96 1.03 9.60 -1.58
CA SER A 96 1.81 8.84 -2.57
C SER A 96 0.93 8.01 -3.52
N ARG A 97 -0.18 7.45 -3.04
CA ARG A 97 -1.14 6.72 -3.90
C ARG A 97 -1.84 7.65 -4.88
N MET A 98 -2.25 8.85 -4.42
CA MET A 98 -2.88 9.85 -5.29
C MET A 98 -1.90 10.39 -6.33
N VAL A 99 -0.67 10.72 -5.92
CA VAL A 99 0.37 11.17 -6.88
C VAL A 99 0.66 10.10 -7.92
N TYR A 100 0.78 8.83 -7.52
CA TYR A 100 0.99 7.75 -8.48
C TYR A 100 -0.18 7.64 -9.46
N TYR A 101 -1.40 7.62 -8.95
CA TYR A 101 -2.61 7.50 -9.75
C TYR A 101 -2.78 8.63 -10.76
N CYS A 102 -2.56 9.88 -10.35
CA CYS A 102 -2.79 11.04 -11.20
C CYS A 102 -1.66 11.31 -12.21
N PHE A 103 -0.39 10.99 -11.85
CA PHE A 103 0.77 11.45 -12.62
C PHE A 103 1.61 10.33 -13.24
N ILE A 104 1.34 9.06 -12.93
CA ILE A 104 2.10 7.94 -13.49
C ILE A 104 1.16 6.98 -14.20
N GLU A 105 0.31 6.27 -13.46
CA GLU A 105 -0.60 5.28 -14.03
C GLU A 105 -1.81 5.09 -13.11
N PRO A 106 -3.05 5.16 -13.64
CA PRO A 106 -4.26 4.86 -12.89
C PRO A 106 -4.33 3.39 -12.45
N PHE A 107 -4.82 3.16 -11.24
CA PHE A 107 -5.10 1.83 -10.69
C PHE A 107 -6.31 1.87 -9.76
N ASP A 108 -6.83 0.73 -9.32
CA ASP A 108 -7.94 0.73 -8.36
C ASP A 108 -7.49 1.26 -6.98
N LEU A 109 -7.91 2.49 -6.67
CA LEU A 109 -7.61 3.14 -5.38
C LEU A 109 -8.23 2.41 -4.18
N LYS A 110 -9.27 1.58 -4.38
CA LYS A 110 -9.92 0.79 -3.33
C LYS A 110 -9.19 -0.53 -3.08
N ASP A 111 -8.42 -1.00 -4.05
CA ASP A 111 -7.64 -2.23 -3.89
C ASP A 111 -6.51 -2.03 -2.87
N LYS A 112 -6.64 -2.73 -1.74
CA LYS A 112 -5.65 -2.72 -0.65
C LYS A 112 -4.46 -3.63 -0.89
N SER A 113 -4.52 -4.51 -1.90
CA SER A 113 -3.39 -5.37 -2.29
C SER A 113 -2.31 -4.58 -3.04
N ILE A 114 -2.71 -3.48 -3.69
CA ILE A 114 -1.82 -2.57 -4.40
C ILE A 114 -1.18 -1.59 -3.42
N VAL A 115 0.12 -1.52 -3.42
CA VAL A 115 0.91 -0.64 -2.55
C VAL A 115 1.90 0.20 -3.36
N ILE A 116 2.21 1.40 -2.88
CA ILE A 116 3.25 2.24 -3.47
C ILE A 116 4.53 2.07 -2.67
N LEU A 117 5.61 1.71 -3.35
CA LEU A 117 6.96 1.64 -2.81
C LEU A 117 7.79 2.83 -3.30
N PHE A 118 8.91 3.08 -2.63
CA PHE A 118 9.82 4.21 -2.90
C PHE A 118 11.19 3.67 -3.32
N LYS A 119 11.72 4.13 -4.45
CA LYS A 119 13.01 3.68 -5.01
C LYS A 119 14.16 3.96 -4.04
N ASP A 120 14.21 5.18 -3.52
CA ASP A 120 15.26 5.68 -2.62
C ASP A 120 15.08 5.26 -1.15
N THR A 121 14.02 4.50 -0.84
CA THR A 121 13.68 4.08 0.53
C THR A 121 13.14 5.16 1.46
N ASP A 122 13.12 6.41 1.03
CA ASP A 122 12.57 7.53 1.76
C ASP A 122 11.06 7.67 1.48
N ASN A 123 10.25 7.20 2.38
CA ASN A 123 8.78 7.23 2.23
C ASN A 123 8.19 8.65 2.31
N LEU A 124 9.00 9.65 2.56
CA LEU A 124 8.62 11.06 2.54
C LEU A 124 8.93 11.71 1.19
N ASN A 125 9.72 11.08 0.33
CA ASN A 125 10.03 11.57 -1.01
C ASN A 125 8.96 11.12 -2.01
N ILE A 126 7.91 11.92 -2.17
CA ILE A 126 6.70 11.59 -2.95
C ILE A 126 6.86 11.92 -4.45
N HIS A 127 8.01 12.37 -4.90
CA HIS A 127 8.22 12.71 -6.30
C HIS A 127 7.86 11.52 -7.22
N PRO A 128 7.13 11.73 -8.35
CA PRO A 128 6.65 10.63 -9.22
C PRO A 128 7.75 9.68 -9.67
N SER A 129 8.95 10.20 -10.02
CA SER A 129 10.09 9.39 -10.44
C SER A 129 10.59 8.39 -9.39
N ASN A 130 10.24 8.62 -8.11
CA ASN A 130 10.63 7.79 -6.97
C ASN A 130 9.60 6.71 -6.62
N LEU A 131 8.39 6.79 -7.16
CA LEU A 131 7.29 5.89 -6.81
C LEU A 131 7.27 4.63 -7.69
N ILE A 132 6.90 3.50 -7.11
CA ILE A 132 6.76 2.20 -7.79
C ILE A 132 5.45 1.56 -7.34
N LEU A 133 4.64 1.11 -8.30
CA LEU A 133 3.49 0.24 -8.03
C LEU A 133 3.99 -1.16 -7.68
N ALA A 134 3.44 -1.75 -6.64
CA ALA A 134 3.82 -3.07 -6.17
C ALA A 134 2.66 -3.78 -5.50
N ASP A 135 2.77 -5.09 -5.37
CA ASP A 135 1.86 -5.91 -4.59
C ASP A 135 2.36 -6.14 -3.15
N LEU A 136 1.53 -6.81 -2.35
CA LEU A 136 1.88 -7.16 -0.97
C LEU A 136 3.04 -8.17 -0.86
N GLY A 137 3.25 -9.02 -1.89
CA GLY A 137 4.35 -9.97 -1.96
C GLY A 137 5.68 -9.22 -2.11
N GLN A 138 5.78 -8.35 -3.10
CA GLN A 138 6.93 -7.49 -3.34
C GLN A 138 7.25 -6.59 -2.14
N LYS A 139 6.20 -6.04 -1.49
CA LYS A 139 6.39 -5.30 -0.23
C LYS A 139 7.02 -6.16 0.87
N ARG A 140 6.53 -7.39 1.06
CA ARG A 140 7.06 -8.31 2.07
C ARG A 140 8.50 -8.70 1.77
N GLN A 141 8.81 -9.01 0.52
CA GLN A 141 10.16 -9.30 0.07
C GLN A 141 11.10 -8.14 0.41
N ARG A 142 10.73 -6.91 0.06
CA ARG A 142 11.54 -5.71 0.35
C ARG A 142 11.73 -5.44 1.84
N VAL A 143 10.72 -5.76 2.66
CA VAL A 143 10.82 -5.68 4.13
C VAL A 143 11.80 -6.71 4.67
N ALA A 144 11.81 -7.94 4.11
CA ALA A 144 12.76 -8.99 4.48
C ALA A 144 14.19 -8.66 4.06
N GLU A 145 14.42 -8.19 2.83
CA GLU A 145 15.72 -7.74 2.31
C GLU A 145 16.36 -6.64 3.18
N ARG A 146 15.53 -5.80 3.78
CA ARG A 146 15.98 -4.74 4.72
C ARG A 146 16.08 -5.22 6.16
N GLU A 147 15.93 -6.50 6.41
CA GLU A 147 15.94 -7.09 7.75
C GLU A 147 14.97 -6.38 8.72
N ARG A 148 13.86 -5.82 8.21
CA ARG A 148 12.83 -5.14 9.03
C ARG A 148 11.77 -6.08 9.57
N PHE A 149 11.90 -7.36 9.30
CA PHE A 149 11.03 -8.41 9.77
C PHE A 149 11.88 -9.63 10.16
N LYS A 150 11.60 -10.17 11.33
CA LYS A 150 12.14 -11.44 11.78
C LYS A 150 10.99 -12.43 11.91
N SER A 151 11.10 -13.56 11.25
CA SER A 151 10.11 -14.62 11.43
C SER A 151 10.14 -15.10 12.89
N PRO A 152 9.01 -15.16 13.59
CA PRO A 152 8.96 -15.74 14.95
C PRO A 152 9.55 -17.13 15.03
N LEU A 153 9.51 -17.90 13.93
CA LEU A 153 10.13 -19.23 13.84
C LEU A 153 11.64 -19.21 13.99
N LEU A 154 12.32 -18.10 13.74
CA LEU A 154 13.77 -17.99 13.90
C LEU A 154 14.20 -17.95 15.39
N ASP A 155 13.28 -17.62 16.29
CA ASP A 155 13.56 -17.55 17.73
C ASP A 155 13.30 -18.90 18.44
N PHE A 156 12.70 -19.87 17.74
CA PHE A 156 12.50 -21.21 18.30
C PHE A 156 13.74 -22.09 18.10
N LEU A 157 14.00 -22.96 19.08
CA LEU A 157 14.97 -24.04 18.93
C LEU A 157 14.65 -24.92 17.71
N GLU A 158 15.66 -25.48 17.05
CA GLU A 158 15.50 -26.23 15.80
C GLU A 158 14.44 -27.33 15.88
N GLU A 159 14.38 -28.05 17.02
CA GLU A 159 13.37 -29.08 17.28
C GLU A 159 11.93 -28.53 17.25
N LYS A 160 11.70 -27.37 17.89
CA LYS A 160 10.39 -26.71 17.84
C LYS A 160 10.04 -26.20 16.43
N ARG A 161 11.03 -25.71 15.69
CA ARG A 161 10.86 -25.33 14.28
C ARG A 161 10.44 -26.51 13.42
N ALA A 162 11.09 -27.66 13.59
CA ALA A 162 10.78 -28.90 12.87
C ALA A 162 9.35 -29.38 13.19
N THR A 163 8.97 -29.36 14.47
CA THR A 163 7.60 -29.73 14.90
C THR A 163 6.54 -28.80 14.30
N ILE A 164 6.74 -27.48 14.35
CA ILE A 164 5.81 -26.50 13.77
C ILE A 164 5.71 -26.67 12.25
N ARG A 165 6.85 -26.85 11.54
CA ARG A 165 6.85 -27.14 10.09
C ARG A 165 6.06 -28.40 9.77
N LYS A 166 6.25 -29.48 10.54
CA LYS A 166 5.52 -30.74 10.35
C LYS A 166 4.01 -30.55 10.55
N SER A 167 3.60 -29.84 11.59
CA SER A 167 2.20 -29.53 11.86
C SER A 167 1.57 -28.69 10.75
N ILE A 168 2.24 -27.62 10.28
CA ILE A 168 1.77 -26.79 9.17
C ILE A 168 1.64 -27.62 7.89
N LEU A 169 2.64 -28.44 7.57
CA LEU A 169 2.61 -29.31 6.39
C LEU A 169 1.45 -30.31 6.46
N GLN A 170 1.15 -30.86 7.62
CA GLN A 170 0.01 -31.76 7.81
C GLN A 170 -1.33 -31.03 7.63
N SER A 171 -1.47 -29.82 8.17
CA SER A 171 -2.72 -29.04 8.05
C SER A 171 -3.02 -28.57 6.62
N VAL A 172 -1.99 -28.42 5.77
CA VAL A 172 -2.12 -27.97 4.36
C VAL A 172 -2.24 -29.15 3.39
N ARG A 173 -1.88 -30.38 3.83
CA ARG A 173 -1.99 -31.58 2.99
C ARG A 173 -3.47 -31.86 2.71
N LYS A 174 -3.82 -31.90 1.44
CA LYS A 174 -5.14 -32.35 0.96
C LYS A 174 -4.99 -33.70 0.31
N GLN A 175 -5.83 -34.65 0.70
CA GLN A 175 -5.89 -35.93 0.02
C GLN A 175 -6.33 -35.75 -1.43
N VAL A 176 -5.69 -36.48 -2.32
CA VAL A 176 -6.00 -36.50 -3.74
C VAL A 176 -6.43 -37.91 -4.10
N THR A 177 -7.57 -38.05 -4.75
CA THR A 177 -8.09 -39.33 -5.21
C THR A 177 -7.92 -39.45 -6.71
N GLN A 178 -7.31 -40.50 -7.14
CA GLN A 178 -7.17 -40.84 -8.56
C GLN A 178 -8.34 -41.68 -9.02
N PHE A 179 -8.89 -41.35 -10.18
CA PHE A 179 -9.97 -42.07 -10.82
C PHE A 179 -9.57 -42.53 -12.23
N THR A 180 -10.18 -43.61 -12.73
CA THR A 180 -10.15 -43.98 -14.15
C THR A 180 -10.98 -42.99 -14.97
N LEU A 181 -10.82 -43.01 -16.28
CA LEU A 181 -11.67 -42.22 -17.21
C LEU A 181 -13.16 -42.57 -17.14
N ILE A 182 -13.49 -43.74 -16.63
CA ILE A 182 -14.88 -44.23 -16.42
C ILE A 182 -15.39 -43.98 -15.02
N GLY A 183 -14.62 -43.24 -14.17
CA GLY A 183 -15.04 -42.81 -12.86
C GLY A 183 -14.77 -43.80 -11.71
N GLU A 184 -14.08 -44.92 -11.95
CA GLU A 184 -13.70 -45.85 -10.90
C GLU A 184 -12.51 -45.32 -10.09
N LYS A 185 -12.57 -45.44 -8.77
CA LYS A 185 -11.51 -45.01 -7.85
C LYS A 185 -10.33 -45.97 -7.91
N ILE A 186 -9.14 -45.45 -8.27
CA ILE A 186 -7.90 -46.21 -8.37
C ILE A 186 -7.17 -46.17 -7.03
N ARG A 187 -6.82 -44.98 -6.54
CA ARG A 187 -5.98 -44.79 -5.37
C ARG A 187 -6.22 -43.47 -4.67
N ILE A 188 -5.96 -43.43 -3.36
CA ILE A 188 -5.92 -42.18 -2.59
C ILE A 188 -4.46 -41.90 -2.23
N TYR A 189 -4.03 -40.65 -2.42
CA TYR A 189 -2.74 -40.13 -2.01
C TYR A 189 -2.94 -39.11 -0.88
N GLU A 190 -2.02 -39.06 0.06
CA GLU A 190 -2.10 -38.08 1.15
C GLU A 190 -1.82 -36.64 0.71
N SER A 191 -1.22 -36.46 -0.47
CA SER A 191 -0.95 -35.14 -1.05
C SER A 191 -0.79 -35.19 -2.57
N ALA A 192 -0.98 -34.06 -3.22
CA ALA A 192 -0.71 -33.89 -4.64
C ALA A 192 0.76 -34.17 -5.02
N SER A 193 1.70 -33.85 -4.12
CA SER A 193 3.12 -34.15 -4.30
C SER A 193 3.44 -35.65 -4.30
N GLU A 194 2.71 -36.45 -3.56
CA GLU A 194 2.83 -37.91 -3.55
C GLU A 194 2.26 -38.49 -4.86
N ALA A 195 1.08 -38.03 -5.24
CA ALA A 195 0.47 -38.40 -6.52
C ALA A 195 1.38 -38.11 -7.72
N SER A 196 2.05 -36.95 -7.75
CA SER A 196 2.94 -36.57 -8.85
C SER A 196 4.21 -37.41 -8.96
N LYS A 197 4.67 -38.05 -7.89
CA LYS A 197 5.83 -38.94 -7.93
C LYS A 197 5.52 -40.28 -8.61
N ASP A 198 4.32 -40.82 -8.38
CA ASP A 198 3.87 -42.05 -9.04
C ASP A 198 3.73 -41.88 -10.55
N TYR A 199 3.32 -40.68 -11.01
CA TYR A 199 3.20 -40.39 -12.45
C TYR A 199 4.54 -40.29 -13.18
N ARG A 200 5.62 -39.90 -12.50
CA ARG A 200 6.97 -39.81 -13.11
C ARG A 200 7.65 -41.16 -13.30
N CYS A 201 7.14 -42.19 -12.69
CA CYS A 201 7.68 -43.57 -12.83
C CYS A 201 7.06 -44.37 -14.00
N ILE A 202 6.10 -43.76 -14.76
CA ILE A 202 5.34 -44.40 -15.83
C ILE A 202 5.68 -43.84 -17.21
N SER A 203 6.70 -42.96 -17.28
CA SER A 203 7.15 -42.34 -18.59
C SER A 203 8.47 -42.98 -19.01
#